data_a278001d5b265c3adbacad493c6a6000
#
_entry.id   a278001d5b265c3adbacad493c6a6000
#
_cell.length_a   1.000
_cell.length_b   1.000
_cell.length_c   1.000
_cell.angle_alpha   90.00
_cell.angle_beta   90.00
_cell.angle_gamma   90.00
#
_symmetry.space_group_name_H-M   'P 1'
#
loop_
_entity.id
_entity.type
_entity.pdbx_description
1 polymer ?
#
loop_
_entity_poly.entity_id
_entity_poly.type
_entity_poly.pdbx_seq_one_letter_code
_entity_poly.pdbx_strand_id
1 'polypeptide(L)'
;MADNIILYDWVSFTSKIDSSETIKDLLGLSDVPWQLVKGAHGYRDRWYFESISIHFNGTPEMGVWCEMSGQGCRAFETHGHGEYDAIFSYLIENPDDTNMTRLDVAYDDFQGLLDLTAIAKDTLDHNFVSRFRSWKVEYSDSGTSVYHGSPSSEIRVRIYDKKAERNRTDLDHWVRCEIQMRRDRAFQFIQSDLPLLRRYFAVLNNYLRYIQVDSDDSNIWRASTADHWARFLQTTDSMSIFKKPGVEYNIFRLENFVVRQAGGAIDTYIKLLGIDELMLRLLQRRAEVRLNPKYEELLRERG
;
A
#
# COMPACT_ATOMS: atom_id res chain seq x y z
N MET A 1 16.53 -18.34 -5.07
CA MET A 1 15.89 -17.68 -3.91
C MET A 1 14.92 -16.67 -4.46
N ALA A 2 13.74 -16.51 -3.88
CA ALA A 2 12.80 -15.47 -4.28
C ALA A 2 13.38 -14.09 -3.90
N ASP A 3 13.04 -13.07 -4.71
CA ASP A 3 13.42 -11.70 -4.42
C ASP A 3 12.53 -11.10 -3.32
N ASN A 4 13.10 -10.22 -2.50
CA ASN A 4 12.35 -9.48 -1.50
C ASN A 4 11.34 -8.53 -2.17
N ILE A 5 10.16 -8.38 -1.58
CA ILE A 5 9.04 -7.64 -2.18
C ILE A 5 8.51 -6.60 -1.20
N ILE A 6 8.19 -5.41 -1.70
CA ILE A 6 7.38 -4.43 -0.98
C ILE A 6 6.01 -4.30 -1.65
N LEU A 7 4.94 -4.29 -0.86
CA LEU A 7 3.57 -4.33 -1.37
C LEU A 7 2.58 -3.63 -0.43
N TYR A 8 1.45 -3.22 -0.96
CA TYR A 8 0.29 -2.82 -0.16
C TYR A 8 -0.47 -4.07 0.28
N ASP A 9 -0.68 -4.22 1.60
CA ASP A 9 -1.36 -5.40 2.19
C ASP A 9 -2.73 -5.05 2.80
N TRP A 10 -3.05 -3.77 2.85
CA TRP A 10 -4.38 -3.25 3.16
C TRP A 10 -4.53 -1.84 2.60
N VAL A 11 -5.64 -1.57 1.93
CA VAL A 11 -6.01 -0.22 1.51
C VAL A 11 -7.49 -0.03 1.80
N SER A 12 -7.83 0.99 2.60
CA SER A 12 -9.23 1.34 2.81
C SER A 12 -9.43 2.84 2.96
N PHE A 13 -10.52 3.33 2.38
CA PHE A 13 -10.86 4.74 2.34
C PHE A 13 -12.38 4.95 2.30
N THR A 14 -12.81 6.15 2.66
CA THR A 14 -14.21 6.59 2.49
C THR A 14 -14.29 7.74 1.49
N SER A 15 -15.41 7.83 0.78
CA SER A 15 -15.79 8.97 -0.06
C SER A 15 -17.24 9.37 0.20
N LYS A 16 -17.50 10.67 0.39
CA LYS A 16 -18.84 11.23 0.60
C LYS A 16 -19.49 11.69 -0.68
N ILE A 17 -18.70 11.93 -1.72
CA ILE A 17 -19.16 12.49 -3.00
C ILE A 17 -19.49 11.43 -4.05
N ASP A 18 -19.09 10.16 -3.81
CA ASP A 18 -19.22 9.10 -4.78
C ASP A 18 -20.32 8.09 -4.46
N SER A 19 -20.78 7.42 -5.50
CA SER A 19 -21.59 6.20 -5.40
C SER A 19 -20.70 4.96 -5.32
N SER A 20 -21.27 3.83 -4.92
CA SER A 20 -20.57 2.54 -4.97
C SER A 20 -20.12 2.16 -6.39
N GLU A 21 -20.86 2.58 -7.41
CA GLU A 21 -20.51 2.32 -8.81
C GLU A 21 -19.30 3.15 -9.24
N THR A 22 -19.24 4.43 -8.86
CA THR A 22 -18.07 5.29 -9.11
C THR A 22 -16.79 4.70 -8.49
N ILE A 23 -16.91 4.11 -7.29
CA ILE A 23 -15.77 3.45 -6.66
C ILE A 23 -15.36 2.17 -7.43
N LYS A 24 -16.30 1.38 -7.96
CA LYS A 24 -15.96 0.26 -8.85
C LYS A 24 -15.21 0.73 -10.10
N ASP A 25 -15.63 1.84 -10.69
CA ASP A 25 -14.96 2.45 -11.84
C ASP A 25 -13.55 2.94 -11.47
N LEU A 26 -13.39 3.60 -10.31
CA LEU A 26 -12.09 4.03 -9.78
C LEU A 26 -11.12 2.85 -9.62
N LEU A 27 -11.61 1.67 -9.27
CA LEU A 27 -10.81 0.47 -9.15
C LEU A 27 -10.59 -0.26 -10.50
N GLY A 28 -11.30 0.11 -11.56
CA GLY A 28 -11.32 -0.62 -12.83
C GLY A 28 -11.98 -1.99 -12.73
N LEU A 29 -12.97 -2.11 -11.83
CA LEU A 29 -13.63 -3.37 -11.49
C LEU A 29 -15.15 -3.33 -11.79
N SER A 30 -15.61 -2.52 -12.74
CA SER A 30 -17.03 -2.38 -13.05
C SER A 30 -17.65 -3.65 -13.63
N ASP A 31 -16.85 -4.41 -14.40
CA ASP A 31 -17.34 -5.56 -15.18
C ASP A 31 -17.12 -6.92 -14.48
N VAL A 32 -16.64 -6.93 -13.21
CA VAL A 32 -16.45 -8.18 -12.46
C VAL A 32 -17.76 -8.63 -11.79
N PRO A 33 -17.91 -9.93 -11.44
CA PRO A 33 -19.13 -10.47 -10.85
C PRO A 33 -19.27 -10.09 -9.36
N TRP A 34 -19.55 -8.84 -9.08
CA TRP A 34 -19.84 -8.36 -7.74
C TRP A 34 -21.04 -9.08 -7.11
N GLN A 35 -20.92 -9.46 -5.86
CA GLN A 35 -22.00 -9.99 -5.06
C GLN A 35 -22.55 -8.90 -4.13
N LEU A 36 -23.87 -8.65 -4.21
CA LEU A 36 -24.55 -7.79 -3.24
C LEU A 36 -24.82 -8.60 -1.96
N VAL A 37 -24.22 -8.19 -0.86
CA VAL A 37 -24.35 -8.86 0.43
C VAL A 37 -24.68 -7.85 1.54
N LYS A 38 -25.06 -8.36 2.71
CA LYS A 38 -25.33 -7.51 3.88
C LYS A 38 -24.09 -6.69 4.25
N GLY A 39 -24.29 -5.39 4.47
CA GLY A 39 -23.26 -4.47 4.94
C GLY A 39 -22.86 -4.71 6.40
N ALA A 40 -21.85 -3.99 6.83
CA ALA A 40 -21.31 -3.99 8.20
C ALA A 40 -21.00 -2.56 8.65
N HIS A 41 -20.66 -2.38 9.92
CA HIS A 41 -20.20 -1.08 10.48
C HIS A 41 -21.16 0.09 10.26
N GLY A 42 -22.49 -0.16 10.27
CA GLY A 42 -23.52 0.86 10.05
C GLY A 42 -23.97 1.02 8.61
N TYR A 43 -23.35 0.37 7.68
CA TYR A 43 -23.80 0.30 6.28
C TYR A 43 -24.82 -0.83 6.11
N ARG A 44 -25.89 -0.59 5.33
CA ARG A 44 -26.92 -1.59 5.06
C ARG A 44 -26.48 -2.60 4.01
N ASP A 45 -25.79 -2.15 2.98
CA ASP A 45 -25.45 -2.93 1.80
C ASP A 45 -23.94 -2.92 1.56
N ARG A 46 -23.43 -3.97 0.89
CA ARG A 46 -22.01 -4.12 0.54
C ARG A 46 -21.89 -4.87 -0.78
N TRP A 47 -21.16 -4.30 -1.71
CA TRP A 47 -20.60 -5.06 -2.82
C TRP A 47 -19.36 -5.83 -2.34
N TYR A 48 -19.29 -7.10 -2.69
CA TYR A 48 -18.16 -7.98 -2.33
C TYR A 48 -17.63 -8.69 -3.57
N PHE A 49 -16.29 -8.64 -3.75
CA PHE A 49 -15.57 -9.36 -4.79
C PHE A 49 -14.14 -9.69 -4.27
N GLU A 50 -13.79 -10.98 -4.19
CA GLU A 50 -12.44 -11.46 -3.85
C GLU A 50 -11.71 -10.68 -2.74
N SER A 51 -12.37 -10.49 -1.59
CA SER A 51 -11.87 -9.72 -0.44
C SER A 51 -11.75 -8.21 -0.66
N ILE A 52 -12.38 -7.68 -1.70
CA ILE A 52 -12.69 -6.27 -1.87
C ILE A 52 -14.12 -6.05 -1.40
N SER A 53 -14.33 -5.04 -0.58
CA SER A 53 -15.66 -4.67 -0.07
C SER A 53 -15.91 -3.18 -0.34
N ILE A 54 -17.07 -2.87 -0.91
CA ILE A 54 -17.55 -1.49 -1.06
C ILE A 54 -18.86 -1.39 -0.30
N HIS A 55 -18.82 -0.74 0.85
CA HIS A 55 -19.97 -0.54 1.75
C HIS A 55 -20.70 0.75 1.39
N PHE A 56 -22.03 0.69 1.35
CA PHE A 56 -22.88 1.82 0.98
C PHE A 56 -24.24 1.75 1.65
N ASN A 57 -25.09 2.76 1.44
CA ASN A 57 -26.38 2.89 2.13
C ASN A 57 -26.22 2.95 3.67
N GLY A 58 -25.20 3.68 4.15
CA GLY A 58 -25.09 4.11 5.54
C GLY A 58 -25.90 5.40 5.81
N THR A 59 -25.56 6.12 6.88
CA THR A 59 -26.07 7.50 7.05
C THR A 59 -25.43 8.43 6.02
N PRO A 60 -26.06 9.56 5.65
CA PRO A 60 -25.52 10.46 4.64
C PRO A 60 -24.08 10.91 4.88
N GLU A 61 -23.67 11.07 6.14
CA GLU A 61 -22.34 11.53 6.53
C GLU A 61 -21.26 10.46 6.37
N MET A 62 -21.64 9.19 6.25
CA MET A 62 -20.71 8.07 6.11
C MET A 62 -20.16 7.93 4.69
N GLY A 63 -20.93 8.33 3.68
CA GLY A 63 -20.56 8.12 2.29
C GLY A 63 -20.44 6.65 1.92
N VAL A 64 -19.51 6.33 1.03
CA VAL A 64 -19.13 4.97 0.61
C VAL A 64 -17.80 4.62 1.24
N TRP A 65 -17.66 3.41 1.75
CA TRP A 65 -16.41 2.90 2.31
C TRP A 65 -15.88 1.72 1.48
N CYS A 66 -14.72 1.90 0.88
CA CYS A 66 -13.98 0.85 0.17
C CYS A 66 -12.92 0.24 1.09
N GLU A 67 -12.85 -1.08 1.09
CA GLU A 67 -11.87 -1.84 1.84
C GLU A 67 -11.30 -2.99 1.00
N MET A 68 -9.98 -3.04 0.88
CA MET A 68 -9.21 -4.11 0.25
C MET A 68 -8.24 -4.67 1.28
N SER A 69 -8.48 -5.88 1.78
CA SER A 69 -7.51 -6.63 2.60
C SER A 69 -6.37 -7.16 1.74
N GLY A 70 -5.38 -7.86 2.30
CA GLY A 70 -4.25 -8.38 1.53
C GLY A 70 -4.65 -9.18 0.29
N GLN A 71 -5.67 -10.04 0.39
CA GLN A 71 -6.23 -10.75 -0.78
C GLN A 71 -6.99 -9.79 -1.71
N GLY A 72 -7.70 -8.80 -1.15
CA GLY A 72 -8.37 -7.76 -1.93
C GLY A 72 -7.38 -6.89 -2.71
N CYS A 73 -6.22 -6.57 -2.13
CA CYS A 73 -5.13 -5.89 -2.83
C CYS A 73 -4.62 -6.72 -4.02
N ARG A 74 -4.46 -8.04 -3.82
CA ARG A 74 -4.07 -8.97 -4.92
C ARG A 74 -5.16 -9.06 -5.99
N ALA A 75 -6.44 -9.10 -5.59
CA ALA A 75 -7.56 -9.10 -6.53
C ALA A 75 -7.60 -7.79 -7.36
N PHE A 76 -7.40 -6.65 -6.72
CA PHE A 76 -7.28 -5.36 -7.40
C PHE A 76 -6.12 -5.32 -8.39
N GLU A 77 -4.96 -5.87 -8.05
CA GLU A 77 -3.79 -5.96 -8.92
C GLU A 77 -4.01 -6.92 -10.10
N THR A 78 -4.83 -7.95 -9.93
CA THR A 78 -5.08 -8.98 -10.94
C THR A 78 -6.23 -8.62 -11.88
N HIS A 79 -7.34 -8.14 -11.34
CA HIS A 79 -8.60 -7.96 -12.07
C HIS A 79 -8.93 -6.49 -12.35
N GLY A 80 -8.45 -5.56 -11.52
CA GLY A 80 -8.59 -4.13 -11.71
C GLY A 80 -7.44 -3.54 -12.52
N HIS A 81 -7.28 -2.22 -12.47
CA HIS A 81 -6.11 -1.61 -13.11
C HIS A 81 -4.81 -1.74 -12.30
N GLY A 82 -4.88 -2.15 -11.02
CA GLY A 82 -3.72 -2.42 -10.16
C GLY A 82 -2.87 -1.18 -9.82
N GLU A 83 -3.34 0.03 -10.12
CA GLU A 83 -2.60 1.27 -9.95
C GLU A 83 -3.05 2.01 -8.70
N TYR A 84 -2.36 1.78 -7.59
CA TYR A 84 -2.65 2.46 -6.33
C TYR A 84 -2.49 3.98 -6.41
N ASP A 85 -1.59 4.47 -7.25
CA ASP A 85 -1.37 5.91 -7.43
C ASP A 85 -2.62 6.63 -7.97
N ALA A 86 -3.48 5.94 -8.74
CA ALA A 86 -4.76 6.50 -9.18
C ALA A 86 -5.73 6.71 -8.00
N ILE A 87 -5.81 5.73 -7.09
CA ILE A 87 -6.60 5.84 -5.86
C ILE A 87 -6.03 6.96 -4.96
N PHE A 88 -4.72 7.00 -4.79
CA PHE A 88 -4.09 7.99 -3.92
C PHE A 88 -4.21 9.41 -4.47
N SER A 89 -4.05 9.62 -5.77
CA SER A 89 -4.29 10.90 -6.41
C SER A 89 -5.73 11.38 -6.21
N TYR A 90 -6.71 10.48 -6.43
CA TYR A 90 -8.11 10.79 -6.17
C TYR A 90 -8.35 11.25 -4.70
N LEU A 91 -7.75 10.57 -3.72
CA LEU A 91 -7.89 10.94 -2.31
C LEU A 91 -7.21 12.29 -1.98
N ILE A 92 -6.04 12.54 -2.56
CA ILE A 92 -5.26 13.77 -2.35
C ILE A 92 -5.97 14.98 -3.00
N GLU A 93 -6.63 14.79 -4.13
CA GLU A 93 -7.37 15.83 -4.84
C GLU A 93 -8.71 16.17 -4.17
N ASN A 94 -9.26 15.29 -3.33
CA ASN A 94 -10.55 15.48 -2.66
C ASN A 94 -10.45 15.34 -1.12
N PRO A 95 -9.59 16.12 -0.44
CA PRO A 95 -9.25 15.89 0.96
C PRO A 95 -10.41 16.17 1.92
N ASP A 96 -11.37 17.03 1.57
CA ASP A 96 -12.51 17.39 2.42
C ASP A 96 -13.64 16.34 2.36
N ASP A 97 -13.71 15.59 1.27
CA ASP A 97 -14.77 14.63 1.00
C ASP A 97 -14.34 13.17 1.09
N THR A 98 -13.04 12.94 1.15
CA THR A 98 -12.46 11.60 1.24
C THR A 98 -11.60 11.44 2.48
N ASN A 99 -11.42 10.19 2.92
CA ASN A 99 -10.54 9.91 4.05
C ASN A 99 -9.88 8.54 3.89
N MET A 100 -8.55 8.51 4.01
CA MET A 100 -7.80 7.26 4.08
C MET A 100 -7.97 6.66 5.48
N THR A 101 -8.73 5.56 5.60
CA THR A 101 -9.06 4.97 6.90
C THR A 101 -7.96 4.03 7.40
N ARG A 102 -7.33 3.26 6.48
CA ARG A 102 -6.20 2.36 6.80
C ARG A 102 -5.36 2.07 5.57
N LEU A 103 -4.06 2.02 5.78
CA LEU A 103 -3.05 1.62 4.81
C LEU A 103 -2.03 0.71 5.51
N ASP A 104 -1.86 -0.51 5.01
CA ASP A 104 -0.79 -1.39 5.45
C ASP A 104 0.20 -1.59 4.30
N VAL A 105 1.47 -1.36 4.60
CA VAL A 105 2.57 -1.60 3.67
C VAL A 105 3.46 -2.67 4.26
N ALA A 106 3.71 -3.72 3.50
CA ALA A 106 4.46 -4.87 3.93
C ALA A 106 5.74 -5.04 3.11
N TYR A 107 6.80 -5.41 3.80
CA TYR A 107 8.05 -5.88 3.23
C TYR A 107 8.17 -7.39 3.49
N ASP A 108 8.21 -8.17 2.43
CA ASP A 108 8.43 -9.61 2.46
C ASP A 108 9.91 -9.90 2.26
N ASP A 109 10.54 -10.46 3.28
CA ASP A 109 11.92 -10.91 3.24
C ASP A 109 11.97 -12.42 2.98
N PHE A 110 12.53 -12.78 1.82
CA PHE A 110 12.80 -14.16 1.43
C PHE A 110 14.29 -14.51 1.51
N GLN A 111 15.15 -13.53 1.80
CA GLN A 111 16.60 -13.66 1.75
C GLN A 111 17.27 -13.72 3.13
N GLY A 112 16.48 -13.63 4.22
CA GLY A 112 17.00 -13.73 5.59
C GLY A 112 17.66 -12.46 6.10
N LEU A 113 17.21 -11.30 5.63
CA LEU A 113 17.67 -10.00 6.16
C LEU A 113 17.04 -9.69 7.52
N LEU A 114 15.79 -10.14 7.73
CA LEU A 114 15.06 -10.03 8.98
C LEU A 114 15.32 -11.26 9.86
N ASP A 115 16.20 -11.14 10.82
CA ASP A 115 16.41 -12.16 11.86
C ASP A 115 15.32 -12.05 12.93
N LEU A 116 14.21 -12.74 12.73
CA LEU A 116 13.05 -12.69 13.63
C LEU A 116 13.38 -13.19 15.05
N THR A 117 14.34 -14.11 15.18
CA THR A 117 14.79 -14.62 16.48
C THR A 117 15.53 -13.53 17.26
N ALA A 118 16.48 -12.85 16.61
CA ALA A 118 17.18 -11.72 17.21
C ALA A 118 16.22 -10.57 17.55
N ILE A 119 15.30 -10.23 16.62
CA ILE A 119 14.27 -9.20 16.81
C ILE A 119 13.37 -9.51 18.02
N ALA A 120 12.91 -10.76 18.16
CA ALA A 120 12.07 -11.16 19.29
C ALA A 120 12.85 -11.09 20.62
N LYS A 121 14.08 -11.57 20.63
CA LYS A 121 14.97 -11.49 21.80
C LYS A 121 15.22 -10.05 22.21
N ASP A 122 15.65 -9.19 21.29
CA ASP A 122 15.94 -7.78 21.57
C ASP A 122 14.68 -7.01 22.00
N THR A 123 13.49 -7.40 21.53
CA THR A 123 12.24 -6.83 22.02
C THR A 123 11.99 -7.20 23.48
N LEU A 124 12.21 -8.46 23.88
CA LEU A 124 12.06 -8.92 25.26
C LEU A 124 13.10 -8.29 26.20
N ASP A 125 14.33 -8.12 25.70
CA ASP A 125 15.44 -7.52 26.45
C ASP A 125 15.38 -5.98 26.45
N HIS A 126 14.39 -5.35 25.82
CA HIS A 126 14.25 -3.90 25.66
C HIS A 126 15.41 -3.23 24.90
N ASN A 127 16.09 -3.96 24.02
CA ASN A 127 17.20 -3.46 23.20
C ASN A 127 16.69 -2.74 21.95
N PHE A 128 15.82 -1.76 22.12
CA PHE A 128 15.29 -0.96 21.02
C PHE A 128 14.96 0.47 21.47
N VAL A 129 15.01 1.37 20.50
CA VAL A 129 14.49 2.73 20.61
C VAL A 129 13.22 2.83 19.78
N SER A 130 12.15 3.31 20.37
CA SER A 130 10.85 3.33 19.73
C SER A 130 10.00 4.51 20.16
N ARG A 131 9.16 5.01 19.24
CA ARG A 131 8.09 5.97 19.52
C ARG A 131 6.78 5.30 19.94
N PHE A 132 6.73 3.97 19.93
CA PHE A 132 5.57 3.21 20.37
C PHE A 132 5.53 3.11 21.91
N ARG A 133 4.32 3.17 22.48
CA ARG A 133 4.10 3.06 23.93
C ARG A 133 3.94 1.63 24.41
N SER A 134 3.74 0.69 23.48
CA SER A 134 3.50 -0.72 23.79
C SER A 134 4.16 -1.61 22.77
N TRP A 135 4.54 -2.78 23.20
CA TRP A 135 5.05 -3.85 22.37
C TRP A 135 4.53 -5.21 22.87
N LYS A 136 4.61 -6.23 22.05
CA LYS A 136 4.25 -7.61 22.39
C LYS A 136 5.09 -8.57 21.57
N VAL A 137 5.58 -9.64 22.17
CA VAL A 137 6.11 -10.81 21.48
C VAL A 137 5.11 -11.94 21.70
N GLU A 138 4.79 -12.65 20.64
CA GLU A 138 3.82 -13.74 20.63
C GLU A 138 4.43 -14.97 19.95
N TYR A 139 4.37 -16.10 20.65
CA TYR A 139 4.79 -17.39 20.14
C TYR A 139 3.57 -18.29 20.01
N SER A 140 3.37 -18.88 18.85
CA SER A 140 2.25 -19.78 18.58
C SER A 140 2.68 -20.88 17.61
N ASP A 141 1.79 -21.80 17.33
CA ASP A 141 1.94 -22.83 16.30
C ASP A 141 2.02 -22.25 14.87
N SER A 142 1.48 -21.03 14.68
CA SER A 142 1.62 -20.26 13.45
C SER A 142 2.88 -19.36 13.41
N GLY A 143 3.87 -19.64 14.27
CA GLY A 143 5.16 -18.95 14.30
C GLY A 143 5.26 -17.82 15.31
N THR A 144 6.33 -17.06 15.21
CA THR A 144 6.65 -15.92 16.08
C THR A 144 6.11 -14.63 15.46
N SER A 145 5.53 -13.77 16.30
CA SER A 145 5.13 -12.40 15.90
C SER A 145 5.61 -11.38 16.93
N VAL A 146 6.20 -10.30 16.45
CA VAL A 146 6.62 -9.14 17.25
C VAL A 146 5.77 -7.93 16.84
N TYR A 147 5.22 -7.24 17.81
CA TYR A 147 4.38 -6.06 17.60
C TYR A 147 4.96 -4.86 18.32
N HIS A 148 4.99 -3.72 17.64
CA HIS A 148 5.22 -2.41 18.25
C HIS A 148 4.01 -1.51 17.95
N GLY A 149 3.42 -0.96 19.00
CA GLY A 149 2.14 -0.24 18.96
C GLY A 149 0.93 -1.12 19.24
N SER A 150 -0.11 -0.51 19.81
CA SER A 150 -1.38 -1.19 20.11
C SER A 150 -2.24 -1.37 18.86
N PRO A 151 -3.24 -2.27 18.87
CA PRO A 151 -4.21 -2.42 17.78
C PRO A 151 -4.98 -1.15 17.42
N SER A 152 -5.15 -0.25 18.39
CA SER A 152 -5.85 1.04 18.23
C SER A 152 -4.93 2.19 17.83
N SER A 153 -3.62 1.99 17.76
CA SER A 153 -2.66 3.04 17.40
C SER A 153 -2.83 3.47 15.94
N GLU A 154 -2.56 4.73 15.65
CA GLU A 154 -2.55 5.25 14.28
C GLU A 154 -1.39 4.68 13.44
N ILE A 155 -0.30 4.27 14.10
CA ILE A 155 0.79 3.50 13.49
C ILE A 155 1.06 2.29 14.36
N ARG A 156 1.31 1.15 13.72
CA ARG A 156 1.71 -0.10 14.34
C ARG A 156 2.69 -0.82 13.40
N VAL A 157 3.70 -1.46 13.97
CA VAL A 157 4.59 -2.35 13.23
C VAL A 157 4.36 -3.78 13.69
N ARG A 158 4.29 -4.71 12.75
CA ARG A 158 4.25 -6.15 13.00
C ARG A 158 5.36 -6.83 12.21
N ILE A 159 6.21 -7.63 12.88
CA ILE A 159 7.25 -8.44 12.25
C ILE A 159 6.97 -9.88 12.61
N TYR A 160 6.80 -10.77 11.61
CA TYR A 160 6.29 -12.10 11.89
C TYR A 160 6.71 -13.15 10.86
N ASP A 161 6.66 -14.41 11.28
CA ASP A 161 6.88 -15.58 10.44
C ASP A 161 5.70 -15.78 9.48
N LYS A 162 5.82 -15.19 8.29
CA LYS A 162 4.80 -15.31 7.24
C LYS A 162 4.78 -16.69 6.61
N LYS A 163 5.92 -17.40 6.62
CA LYS A 163 6.04 -18.78 6.17
C LYS A 163 5.17 -19.71 7.02
N ALA A 164 5.29 -19.61 8.35
CA ALA A 164 4.48 -20.41 9.27
C ALA A 164 3.00 -20.01 9.19
N GLU A 165 2.67 -18.70 9.17
CA GLU A 165 1.28 -18.23 9.03
C GLU A 165 0.59 -18.80 7.77
N ARG A 166 1.34 -18.98 6.67
CA ARG A 166 0.82 -19.48 5.39
C ARG A 166 1.04 -20.97 5.16
N ASN A 167 1.59 -21.69 6.16
CA ASN A 167 1.93 -23.11 6.06
C ASN A 167 2.75 -23.45 4.79
N ARG A 168 3.71 -22.58 4.41
CA ARG A 168 4.54 -22.75 3.22
C ARG A 168 5.75 -23.61 3.54
N THR A 169 5.78 -24.80 3.00
CA THR A 169 6.90 -25.76 3.16
C THR A 169 7.92 -25.70 2.03
N ASP A 170 7.58 -25.05 0.96
CA ASP A 170 8.37 -24.87 -0.26
C ASP A 170 9.34 -23.69 -0.22
N LEU A 171 9.28 -22.88 0.85
CA LEU A 171 10.17 -21.74 1.06
C LEU A 171 11.12 -22.02 2.24
N ASP A 172 12.38 -21.61 2.11
CA ASP A 172 13.33 -21.69 3.20
C ASP A 172 13.09 -20.59 4.24
N HIS A 173 12.80 -19.38 3.78
CA HIS A 173 12.59 -18.20 4.61
C HIS A 173 11.44 -17.33 4.05
N TRP A 174 10.59 -16.81 4.92
CA TRP A 174 9.65 -15.75 4.63
C TRP A 174 9.23 -15.06 5.92
N VAL A 175 9.88 -13.95 6.21
CA VAL A 175 9.52 -13.05 7.32
C VAL A 175 8.91 -11.80 6.72
N ARG A 176 7.81 -11.32 7.29
CA ARG A 176 7.16 -10.08 6.87
C ARG A 176 7.32 -9.01 7.95
N CYS A 177 7.71 -7.82 7.54
CA CYS A 177 7.62 -6.61 8.34
C CYS A 177 6.53 -5.71 7.74
N GLU A 178 5.49 -5.46 8.51
CA GLU A 178 4.28 -4.72 8.10
C GLU A 178 4.13 -3.46 8.91
N ILE A 179 3.91 -2.33 8.25
CA ILE A 179 3.55 -1.05 8.87
C ILE A 179 2.08 -0.80 8.60
N GLN A 180 1.28 -0.84 9.64
CA GLN A 180 -0.12 -0.43 9.60
C GLN A 180 -0.24 1.05 9.95
N MET A 181 -0.88 1.82 9.10
CA MET A 181 -1.14 3.25 9.27
C MET A 181 -2.63 3.53 9.18
N ARG A 182 -3.11 4.52 9.94
CA ARG A 182 -4.52 4.91 9.95
C ARG A 182 -4.68 6.41 9.83
N ARG A 183 -5.81 6.84 9.23
CA ARG A 183 -6.22 8.25 9.16
C ARG A 183 -5.09 9.15 8.66
N ASP A 184 -4.78 10.20 9.41
CA ASP A 184 -3.76 11.19 9.03
C ASP A 184 -2.40 10.59 8.73
N ARG A 185 -2.00 9.49 9.42
CA ARG A 185 -0.72 8.82 9.15
C ARG A 185 -0.72 8.11 7.81
N ALA A 186 -1.82 7.45 7.47
CA ALA A 186 -1.99 6.83 6.17
C ALA A 186 -2.06 7.90 5.06
N PHE A 187 -2.77 9.00 5.31
CA PHE A 187 -2.87 10.11 4.36
C PHE A 187 -1.52 10.80 4.14
N GLN A 188 -0.75 11.11 5.19
CA GLN A 188 0.60 11.66 5.08
C GLN A 188 1.56 10.73 4.31
N PHE A 189 1.40 9.41 4.47
CA PHE A 189 2.22 8.44 3.73
C PHE A 189 1.96 8.51 2.22
N ILE A 190 0.71 8.60 1.78
CA ILE A 190 0.38 8.67 0.35
C ILE A 190 0.73 10.02 -0.30
N GLN A 191 0.77 11.11 0.47
CA GLN A 191 1.16 12.44 -0.02
C GLN A 191 2.66 12.57 -0.34
N SER A 192 3.49 11.64 0.10
CA SER A 192 4.92 11.72 -0.11
C SER A 192 5.32 11.34 -1.54
N ASP A 193 6.17 12.16 -2.17
CA ASP A 193 6.70 11.92 -3.52
C ASP A 193 7.85 10.90 -3.57
N LEU A 194 8.29 10.39 -2.41
CA LEU A 194 9.34 9.38 -2.36
C LEU A 194 8.87 8.05 -2.95
N PRO A 195 9.74 7.28 -3.60
CA PRO A 195 9.44 5.91 -3.99
C PRO A 195 8.97 5.07 -2.80
N LEU A 196 8.04 4.12 -3.02
CA LEU A 196 7.40 3.32 -1.97
C LEU A 196 8.39 2.72 -0.96
N LEU A 197 9.47 2.12 -1.44
CA LEU A 197 10.51 1.54 -0.59
C LEU A 197 11.16 2.57 0.35
N ARG A 198 11.50 3.75 -0.17
CA ARG A 198 12.08 4.83 0.63
C ARG A 198 11.10 5.39 1.65
N ARG A 199 9.84 5.57 1.27
CA ARG A 199 8.76 5.96 2.21
C ARG A 199 8.62 4.97 3.36
N TYR A 200 8.58 3.69 3.01
CA TYR A 200 8.47 2.59 3.99
C TYR A 200 9.59 2.63 5.02
N PHE A 201 10.86 2.64 4.56
CA PHE A 201 11.99 2.66 5.48
C PHE A 201 12.12 3.98 6.24
N ALA A 202 11.77 5.12 5.64
CA ALA A 202 11.75 6.41 6.34
C ALA A 202 10.78 6.39 7.52
N VAL A 203 9.56 5.83 7.33
CA VAL A 203 8.59 5.66 8.41
C VAL A 203 9.10 4.67 9.44
N LEU A 204 9.56 3.48 9.01
CA LEU A 204 10.06 2.46 9.92
C LEU A 204 11.17 2.99 10.83
N ASN A 205 12.20 3.63 10.25
CA ASN A 205 13.32 4.21 10.99
C ASN A 205 12.92 5.33 11.96
N ASN A 206 11.89 6.09 11.61
CA ASN A 206 11.40 7.14 12.50
C ASN A 206 10.70 6.57 13.75
N TYR A 207 10.15 5.36 13.65
CA TYR A 207 9.34 4.77 14.71
C TYR A 207 10.01 3.67 15.50
N LEU A 208 10.96 2.91 14.90
CA LEU A 208 11.57 1.74 15.52
C LEU A 208 13.01 1.57 15.06
N ARG A 209 13.91 1.35 16.02
CA ARG A 209 15.31 1.01 15.78
C ARG A 209 15.79 0.04 16.86
N TYR A 210 16.23 -1.15 16.48
CA TYR A 210 16.92 -2.07 17.38
C TYR A 210 18.37 -1.61 17.58
N ILE A 211 18.87 -1.74 18.80
CA ILE A 211 20.13 -1.16 19.22
C ILE A 211 21.05 -2.22 19.82
N GLN A 212 22.32 -1.97 19.70
CA GLN A 212 23.35 -2.68 20.44
C GLN A 212 23.57 -1.94 21.75
N VAL A 213 23.26 -2.60 22.88
CA VAL A 213 23.43 -1.98 24.20
C VAL A 213 24.92 -1.94 24.54
N ASP A 214 25.40 -0.74 24.79
CA ASP A 214 26.71 -0.52 25.35
C ASP A 214 26.59 -0.37 26.88
N SER A 215 27.38 -1.14 27.65
CA SER A 215 27.34 -1.08 29.11
C SER A 215 27.82 0.25 29.67
N ASP A 216 28.53 1.04 28.89
CA ASP A 216 29.19 2.25 29.35
C ASP A 216 28.41 3.53 29.09
N ASP A 217 27.35 3.50 28.23
CA ASP A 217 26.47 4.64 28.00
C ASP A 217 25.01 4.30 28.34
N SER A 218 24.50 4.93 29.38
CA SER A 218 23.09 4.78 29.81
C SER A 218 22.07 5.42 28.85
N ASN A 219 22.52 6.21 27.87
CA ASN A 219 21.62 6.86 26.93
C ASN A 219 21.37 5.99 25.68
N ILE A 220 20.31 5.18 25.75
CA ILE A 220 19.89 4.27 24.68
C ILE A 220 19.69 4.96 23.30
N TRP A 221 19.42 6.26 23.26
CA TRP A 221 19.27 7.00 22.01
C TRP A 221 20.58 7.15 21.24
N ARG A 222 21.72 7.14 21.94
CA ARG A 222 23.06 7.20 21.36
C ARG A 222 23.62 5.82 21.00
N ALA A 223 23.00 4.75 21.48
CA ALA A 223 23.44 3.40 21.19
C ALA A 223 23.45 3.14 19.66
N SER A 224 24.43 2.38 19.21
CA SER A 224 24.55 1.97 17.81
C SER A 224 23.36 1.09 17.39
N THR A 225 23.05 1.08 16.11
CA THR A 225 22.03 0.16 15.57
C THR A 225 22.57 -1.27 15.64
N ALA A 226 21.74 -2.21 16.09
CA ALA A 226 22.08 -3.63 16.12
C ALA A 226 22.41 -4.15 14.71
N ASP A 227 23.42 -5.01 14.59
CA ASP A 227 23.93 -5.48 13.28
C ASP A 227 22.87 -6.16 12.41
N HIS A 228 21.97 -6.95 13.02
CA HIS A 228 20.88 -7.59 12.29
C HIS A 228 19.90 -6.57 11.72
N TRP A 229 19.63 -5.47 12.47
CA TRP A 229 18.74 -4.41 12.01
C TRP A 229 19.40 -3.49 10.99
N ALA A 230 20.71 -3.20 11.18
CA ALA A 230 21.50 -2.43 10.22
C ALA A 230 21.56 -3.12 8.85
N ARG A 231 21.74 -4.44 8.82
CA ARG A 231 21.71 -5.23 7.57
C ARG A 231 20.36 -5.10 6.84
N PHE A 232 19.26 -5.18 7.57
CA PHE A 232 17.93 -4.99 7.00
C PHE A 232 17.73 -3.57 6.42
N LEU A 233 18.19 -2.55 7.14
CA LEU A 233 18.07 -1.15 6.71
C LEU A 233 18.99 -0.79 5.54
N GLN A 234 20.18 -1.39 5.44
CA GLN A 234 21.14 -1.12 4.35
C GLN A 234 20.68 -1.61 2.98
N THR A 235 19.68 -2.47 2.93
CA THR A 235 19.10 -2.94 1.66
C THR A 235 18.38 -1.84 0.88
N THR A 236 18.15 -0.67 1.48
CA THR A 236 17.52 0.46 0.81
C THR A 236 18.32 1.05 -0.34
N ASP A 237 19.66 0.99 -0.27
CA ASP A 237 20.54 1.57 -1.30
C ASP A 237 20.92 0.57 -2.41
N SER A 238 20.79 -0.73 -2.14
CA SER A 238 21.19 -1.80 -3.06
C SER A 238 20.04 -2.49 -3.78
N MET A 239 18.80 -2.28 -3.36
CA MET A 239 17.66 -2.85 -4.06
C MET A 239 17.39 -2.08 -5.34
N SER A 240 17.78 -2.68 -6.48
CA SER A 240 17.15 -2.30 -7.74
C SER A 240 15.64 -2.40 -7.54
N ILE A 241 14.93 -1.37 -7.94
CA ILE A 241 13.46 -1.32 -7.91
C ILE A 241 12.99 -2.57 -8.63
N PHE A 242 12.50 -3.57 -7.86
CA PHE A 242 11.99 -4.78 -8.47
C PHE A 242 10.79 -4.37 -9.32
N LYS A 243 10.81 -4.80 -10.57
CA LYS A 243 9.61 -4.87 -11.37
C LYS A 243 8.56 -5.54 -10.50
N LYS A 244 7.44 -4.88 -10.23
CA LYS A 244 6.22 -5.54 -9.76
C LYS A 244 6.10 -6.80 -10.60
N PRO A 245 5.75 -7.99 -10.04
CA PRO A 245 5.42 -9.14 -10.85
C PRO A 245 4.43 -8.61 -11.88
N GLY A 246 4.85 -8.62 -13.19
CA GLY A 246 4.34 -7.76 -14.21
C GLY A 246 2.81 -7.77 -14.26
N VAL A 247 2.25 -6.70 -13.83
CA VAL A 247 0.99 -6.27 -14.40
C VAL A 247 1.40 -5.70 -15.75
N GLU A 248 1.35 -6.53 -16.78
CA GLU A 248 1.57 -6.09 -18.15
C GLU A 248 0.60 -4.94 -18.42
N TYR A 249 1.15 -3.73 -18.55
CA TYR A 249 0.37 -2.57 -18.92
C TYR A 249 0.06 -2.72 -20.41
N ASN A 250 -1.16 -3.08 -20.74
CA ASN A 250 -1.59 -3.31 -22.11
C ASN A 250 -2.48 -2.17 -22.61
N ILE A 251 -2.73 -2.16 -23.92
CA ILE A 251 -3.56 -1.13 -24.59
C ILE A 251 -4.97 -1.05 -23.97
N PHE A 252 -5.52 -2.17 -23.52
CA PHE A 252 -6.85 -2.22 -22.90
C PHE A 252 -6.89 -1.43 -21.57
N ARG A 253 -5.82 -1.48 -20.78
CA ARG A 253 -5.68 -0.69 -19.54
C ARG A 253 -5.52 0.80 -19.83
N LEU A 254 -4.74 1.16 -20.86
CA LEU A 254 -4.62 2.54 -21.30
C LEU A 254 -5.97 3.08 -21.78
N GLU A 255 -6.70 2.30 -22.59
CA GLU A 255 -8.02 2.67 -23.08
C GLU A 255 -9.02 2.83 -21.94
N ASN A 256 -9.02 1.93 -20.97
CA ASN A 256 -9.88 2.00 -19.80
C ASN A 256 -9.59 3.27 -18.97
N PHE A 257 -8.31 3.61 -18.78
CA PHE A 257 -7.92 4.86 -18.13
C PHE A 257 -8.42 6.09 -18.89
N VAL A 258 -8.10 6.20 -20.18
CA VAL A 258 -8.45 7.38 -20.99
C VAL A 258 -9.95 7.54 -21.15
N VAL A 259 -10.69 6.43 -21.43
CA VAL A 259 -12.11 6.49 -21.74
C VAL A 259 -12.97 6.52 -20.47
N ARG A 260 -12.66 5.71 -19.48
CA ARG A 260 -13.51 5.59 -18.28
C ARG A 260 -13.10 6.52 -17.14
N GLN A 261 -11.80 6.67 -16.85
CA GLN A 261 -11.36 7.51 -15.72
C GLN A 261 -11.20 8.98 -16.12
N ALA A 262 -10.53 9.26 -17.25
CA ALA A 262 -10.36 10.62 -17.75
C ALA A 262 -11.50 11.08 -18.67
N GLY A 263 -12.38 10.16 -19.10
CA GLY A 263 -13.39 10.41 -20.11
C GLY A 263 -14.36 11.55 -19.75
N GLY A 264 -14.79 11.62 -18.49
CA GLY A 264 -15.65 12.71 -18.01
C GLY A 264 -14.97 14.09 -18.08
N ALA A 265 -13.70 14.17 -17.68
CA ALA A 265 -12.92 15.39 -17.77
C ALA A 265 -12.66 15.78 -19.24
N ILE A 266 -12.34 14.81 -20.09
CA ILE A 266 -12.12 15.00 -21.52
C ILE A 266 -13.42 15.49 -22.19
N ASP A 267 -14.56 14.87 -21.91
CA ASP A 267 -15.87 15.29 -22.46
C ASP A 267 -16.24 16.71 -22.02
N THR A 268 -16.01 17.04 -20.75
CA THR A 268 -16.23 18.38 -20.22
C THR A 268 -15.34 19.41 -20.91
N TYR A 269 -14.06 19.09 -21.09
CA TYR A 269 -13.12 19.96 -21.80
C TYR A 269 -13.55 20.19 -23.26
N ILE A 270 -13.95 19.12 -23.96
CA ILE A 270 -14.45 19.18 -25.34
C ILE A 270 -15.71 20.05 -25.44
N LYS A 271 -16.63 19.92 -24.51
CA LYS A 271 -17.86 20.74 -24.47
C LYS A 271 -17.58 22.21 -24.20
N LEU A 272 -16.54 22.54 -23.42
CA LEU A 272 -16.21 23.92 -23.09
C LEU A 272 -15.36 24.62 -24.16
N LEU A 273 -14.38 23.93 -24.72
CA LEU A 273 -13.33 24.53 -25.55
C LEU A 273 -13.19 23.88 -26.95
N GLY A 274 -13.88 22.80 -27.20
CA GLY A 274 -13.82 22.07 -28.46
C GLY A 274 -12.70 21.03 -28.52
N ILE A 275 -12.90 20.04 -29.40
CA ILE A 275 -11.94 18.94 -29.62
C ILE A 275 -10.63 19.44 -30.21
N ASP A 276 -10.69 20.43 -31.10
CA ASP A 276 -9.50 20.96 -31.79
C ASP A 276 -8.55 21.65 -30.80
N GLU A 277 -9.07 22.36 -29.80
CA GLU A 277 -8.28 22.97 -28.74
C GLU A 277 -7.62 21.90 -27.86
N LEU A 278 -8.34 20.83 -27.51
CA LEU A 278 -7.77 19.69 -26.80
C LEU A 278 -6.59 19.08 -27.56
N MET A 279 -6.79 18.79 -28.84
CA MET A 279 -5.76 18.19 -29.70
C MET A 279 -4.55 19.11 -29.83
N LEU A 280 -4.77 20.40 -30.01
CA LEU A 280 -3.68 21.40 -30.10
C LEU A 280 -2.83 21.39 -28.83
N ARG A 281 -3.45 21.41 -27.66
CA ARG A 281 -2.74 21.40 -26.36
C ARG A 281 -2.02 20.09 -26.11
N LEU A 282 -2.59 18.95 -26.48
CA LEU A 282 -1.92 17.65 -26.38
C LEU A 282 -0.69 17.59 -27.28
N LEU A 283 -0.79 18.12 -28.51
CA LEU A 283 0.35 18.17 -29.43
C LEU A 283 1.46 19.10 -28.97
N GLN A 284 1.11 20.28 -28.43
CA GLN A 284 2.07 21.20 -27.85
C GLN A 284 2.84 20.56 -26.66
N ARG A 285 2.11 19.86 -25.79
CA ARG A 285 2.69 19.21 -24.63
C ARG A 285 3.52 17.96 -24.97
N ARG A 286 3.26 17.34 -26.14
CA ARG A 286 3.97 16.12 -26.59
C ARG A 286 5.49 16.27 -26.65
N ALA A 287 5.99 17.45 -26.96
CA ALA A 287 7.42 17.77 -27.03
C ALA A 287 8.07 17.88 -25.62
N GLU A 288 7.29 18.16 -24.59
CA GLU A 288 7.76 18.46 -23.23
C GLU A 288 7.56 17.28 -22.25
N VAL A 289 6.68 16.33 -22.59
CA VAL A 289 6.34 15.23 -21.70
C VAL A 289 7.32 14.07 -21.86
N ARG A 290 8.02 13.76 -20.78
CA ARG A 290 8.74 12.50 -20.67
C ARG A 290 7.72 11.38 -20.49
N LEU A 291 7.64 10.46 -21.44
CA LEU A 291 6.73 9.33 -21.34
C LEU A 291 7.07 8.47 -20.11
N ASN A 292 6.04 8.00 -19.41
CA ASN A 292 6.22 7.02 -18.37
C ASN A 292 6.74 5.70 -19.03
N PRO A 293 7.74 5.02 -18.44
CA PRO A 293 8.32 3.79 -19.02
C PRO A 293 7.29 2.73 -19.43
N LYS A 294 6.17 2.64 -18.71
CA LYS A 294 5.06 1.73 -19.05
C LYS A 294 4.39 2.05 -20.40
N TYR A 295 4.35 3.32 -20.80
CA TYR A 295 3.81 3.73 -22.11
C TYR A 295 4.85 3.53 -23.22
N GLU A 296 6.15 3.66 -22.89
CA GLU A 296 7.22 3.35 -23.84
C GLU A 296 7.23 1.87 -24.22
N GLU A 297 6.94 0.98 -23.25
CA GLU A 297 6.85 -0.47 -23.48
C GLU A 297 5.70 -0.79 -24.46
N LEU A 298 4.50 -0.20 -24.25
CA LEU A 298 3.38 -0.34 -25.18
C LEU A 298 3.67 0.14 -26.61
N LEU A 299 4.47 1.19 -26.74
CA LEU A 299 4.85 1.71 -28.06
C LEU A 299 5.84 0.80 -28.77
N ARG A 300 6.70 0.09 -28.02
CA ARG A 300 7.67 -0.89 -28.59
C ARG A 300 7.01 -2.18 -29.06
N GLU A 301 5.91 -2.60 -28.42
CA GLU A 301 5.17 -3.81 -28.81
C GLU A 301 4.37 -3.63 -30.09
N ARG A 302 4.11 -2.41 -30.54
CA ARG A 302 3.32 -2.10 -31.76
C ARG A 302 4.14 -1.53 -32.93
N GLY A 303 5.41 -1.23 -32.77
CA GLY A 303 6.32 -0.80 -33.83
C GLY A 303 7.17 -1.95 -34.31
#